data_26f92ea3b08721c4b49a26e78597c0ff
#
_entry.id   26f92ea3b08721c4b49a26e78597c0ff
#
_cell.length_a   1.000
_cell.length_b   1.000
_cell.length_c   1.000
_cell.angle_alpha   90.00
_cell.angle_beta   90.00
_cell.angle_gamma   90.00
#
_symmetry.space_group_name_H-M   'P 1'
#
loop_
_entity.id
_entity.type
_entity.pdbx_description
1 polymer ?
#
loop_
_entity_poly.entity_id
_entity_poly.type
_entity_poly.pdbx_seq_one_letter_code
_entity_poly.pdbx_strand_id
1 'polypeptide(L)'
;MSFIGAVATSVRQVLAQYAKDVHLPCLIVGAGNFTVPSVLRSAGFAGTITACDVTLYTSALGAYLSGWTLEAREREDCPEHLRGLLRTGSPLELTASISLLMDLREVWKCDNAFKMRMVEHSREAWDMLMEKTCVKLEAYKSHIGPIDYQARDGFDLLEKSALGHTVFAFPPTYKAGYEKLEALLRATVEWTPPDYREMTDKSLELFEAIARFDSYYVVLEKDLPEVYALLGQPSAVLPRGRGRTTYIVAKHAKKVVIRSSAKTAPVGPIWPANRAVTGDEVPGFAPVKRAQSLRLNELYLAKRIDYFDGGVDVCIVLTLDGQVIGKADFMKTSHAQWKLPEGNPGGDESLYIMCDLAVASDVEKRLEAHRSGKGAKYTRGRSPLELKYREGCG
;
A
#
# COMPACT_ATOMS: atom_id res chain seq x y z
N MET A 1 1.07 1.20 8.82
CA MET A 1 1.00 -0.28 8.66
C MET A 1 1.13 -0.59 7.19
N SER A 2 2.23 -1.17 6.78
CA SER A 2 2.47 -1.55 5.38
C SER A 2 2.39 -3.08 5.26
N PHE A 3 1.22 -3.57 4.94
CA PHE A 3 0.99 -4.99 4.68
C PHE A 3 1.30 -5.30 3.21
N ILE A 4 2.07 -6.37 2.96
CA ILE A 4 2.25 -6.89 1.59
C ILE A 4 0.92 -7.54 1.20
N GLY A 5 0.33 -7.08 0.10
CA GLY A 5 -1.03 -7.46 -0.28
C GLY A 5 -2.08 -6.41 0.08
N ALA A 6 -1.65 -5.22 0.49
CA ALA A 6 -2.57 -4.11 0.68
C ALA A 6 -3.41 -3.90 -0.58
N VAL A 7 -4.71 -3.89 -0.40
CA VAL A 7 -5.67 -3.70 -1.49
C VAL A 7 -5.46 -2.32 -2.13
N ALA A 8 -5.15 -2.29 -3.42
CA ALA A 8 -4.87 -1.05 -4.14
C ALA A 8 -6.04 -0.07 -4.07
N THR A 9 -5.74 1.23 -4.15
CA THR A 9 -6.77 2.27 -4.07
C THR A 9 -7.87 2.10 -5.13
N SER A 10 -7.52 1.71 -6.36
CA SER A 10 -8.50 1.43 -7.42
C SER A 10 -9.42 0.26 -7.06
N VAL A 11 -8.89 -0.81 -6.49
CA VAL A 11 -9.69 -1.95 -6.00
C VAL A 11 -10.62 -1.51 -4.86
N ARG A 12 -10.12 -0.70 -3.90
CA ARG A 12 -10.95 -0.16 -2.82
C ARG A 12 -12.09 0.71 -3.33
N GLN A 13 -11.86 1.51 -4.37
CA GLN A 13 -12.91 2.31 -5.01
C GLN A 13 -14.00 1.45 -5.65
N VAL A 14 -13.61 0.35 -6.31
CA VAL A 14 -14.55 -0.61 -6.87
C VAL A 14 -15.34 -1.31 -5.77
N LEU A 15 -14.64 -1.82 -4.74
CA LEU A 15 -15.29 -2.44 -3.59
C LEU A 15 -16.27 -1.50 -2.88
N ALA A 16 -15.94 -0.21 -2.74
CA ALA A 16 -16.82 0.78 -2.13
C ALA A 16 -18.10 1.02 -2.96
N GLN A 17 -18.06 0.79 -4.26
CA GLN A 17 -19.28 0.84 -5.10
C GLN A 17 -20.13 -0.41 -4.89
N TYR A 18 -19.52 -1.59 -4.87
CA TYR A 18 -20.24 -2.85 -4.59
C TYR A 18 -20.78 -2.92 -3.17
N ALA A 19 -20.07 -2.37 -2.21
CA ALA A 19 -20.47 -2.38 -0.80
C ALA A 19 -21.82 -1.73 -0.55
N LYS A 20 -22.27 -0.81 -1.42
CA LYS A 20 -23.58 -0.16 -1.33
C LYS A 20 -24.75 -1.10 -1.63
N ASP A 21 -24.48 -2.14 -2.39
CA ASP A 21 -25.49 -3.13 -2.80
C ASP A 21 -25.40 -4.42 -1.92
N VAL A 22 -24.54 -4.44 -0.90
CA VAL A 22 -24.37 -5.58 0.02
C VAL A 22 -25.36 -5.47 1.16
N HIS A 23 -26.27 -6.43 1.25
CA HIS A 23 -27.30 -6.48 2.29
C HIS A 23 -27.27 -7.77 3.12
N LEU A 24 -26.60 -8.81 2.63
CA LEU A 24 -26.44 -10.09 3.30
C LEU A 24 -25.23 -10.06 4.26
N PRO A 25 -25.21 -10.91 5.30
CA PRO A 25 -24.01 -11.12 6.10
C PRO A 25 -22.81 -11.44 5.20
N CYS A 26 -21.61 -11.00 5.60
CA CYS A 26 -20.42 -11.11 4.78
C CYS A 26 -19.45 -12.18 5.31
N LEU A 27 -18.93 -12.99 4.39
CA LEU A 27 -17.79 -13.87 4.64
C LEU A 27 -16.57 -13.28 3.91
N ILE A 28 -15.46 -13.14 4.63
CA ILE A 28 -14.21 -12.60 4.06
C ILE A 28 -13.14 -13.66 4.14
N VAL A 29 -12.75 -14.18 2.98
CA VAL A 29 -11.70 -15.18 2.81
C VAL A 29 -10.40 -14.48 2.42
N GLY A 30 -9.37 -14.63 3.27
CA GLY A 30 -8.12 -13.90 3.15
C GLY A 30 -8.27 -12.45 3.62
N ALA A 31 -8.52 -12.27 4.93
CA ALA A 31 -8.83 -10.97 5.53
C ALA A 31 -7.66 -9.97 5.45
N GLY A 32 -6.43 -10.47 5.47
CA GLY A 32 -5.22 -9.65 5.39
C GLY A 32 -5.18 -8.55 6.45
N ASN A 33 -5.18 -7.30 6.04
CA ASN A 33 -5.22 -6.14 6.94
C ASN A 33 -6.64 -5.58 7.16
N PHE A 34 -7.67 -6.37 6.96
CA PHE A 34 -9.08 -6.00 7.14
C PHE A 34 -9.55 -4.81 6.29
N THR A 35 -8.94 -4.61 5.13
CA THR A 35 -9.37 -3.53 4.21
C THR A 35 -10.82 -3.69 3.75
N VAL A 36 -11.29 -4.92 3.51
CA VAL A 36 -12.68 -5.16 3.08
C VAL A 36 -13.67 -4.79 4.16
N PRO A 37 -13.54 -5.25 5.43
CA PRO A 37 -14.36 -4.75 6.54
C PRO A 37 -14.38 -3.23 6.63
N SER A 38 -13.22 -2.59 6.55
CA SER A 38 -13.11 -1.14 6.60
C SER A 38 -13.88 -0.44 5.46
N VAL A 39 -13.81 -0.95 4.24
CA VAL A 39 -14.55 -0.42 3.08
C VAL A 39 -16.06 -0.62 3.26
N LEU A 40 -16.49 -1.81 3.71
CA LEU A 40 -17.90 -2.11 3.98
C LEU A 40 -18.47 -1.15 5.02
N ARG A 41 -17.79 -0.96 6.15
CA ARG A 41 -18.23 -0.03 7.21
C ARG A 41 -18.26 1.42 6.73
N SER A 42 -17.24 1.85 5.95
CA SER A 42 -17.22 3.19 5.34
C SER A 42 -18.37 3.41 4.35
N ALA A 43 -18.88 2.34 3.72
CA ALA A 43 -20.04 2.38 2.84
C ALA A 43 -21.38 2.30 3.58
N GLY A 44 -21.37 2.20 4.92
CA GLY A 44 -22.57 2.13 5.75
C GLY A 44 -23.10 0.71 6.00
N PHE A 45 -22.36 -0.33 5.66
CA PHE A 45 -22.78 -1.71 5.95
C PHE A 45 -22.78 -1.98 7.46
N ALA A 46 -23.94 -2.29 8.02
CA ALA A 46 -24.13 -2.58 9.45
C ALA A 46 -24.26 -4.08 9.77
N GLY A 47 -24.30 -4.95 8.75
CA GLY A 47 -24.50 -6.39 8.93
C GLY A 47 -23.29 -7.11 9.56
N THR A 48 -23.47 -8.39 9.82
CA THR A 48 -22.42 -9.26 10.38
C THR A 48 -21.29 -9.48 9.36
N ILE A 49 -20.06 -9.43 9.84
CA ILE A 49 -18.85 -9.74 9.06
C ILE A 49 -18.13 -10.88 9.77
N THR A 50 -17.99 -12.00 9.10
CA THR A 50 -17.13 -13.12 9.51
C THR A 50 -15.93 -13.16 8.58
N ALA A 51 -14.72 -13.19 9.14
CA ALA A 51 -13.48 -13.14 8.37
C ALA A 51 -12.53 -14.25 8.79
N CYS A 52 -11.74 -14.77 7.85
CA CYS A 52 -10.69 -15.73 8.15
C CYS A 52 -9.38 -15.42 7.42
N ASP A 53 -8.30 -15.91 7.99
CA ASP A 53 -6.96 -15.92 7.39
C ASP A 53 -6.09 -16.93 8.18
N VAL A 54 -4.94 -17.29 7.60
CA VAL A 54 -4.01 -18.26 8.17
C VAL A 54 -2.68 -17.66 8.61
N THR A 55 -2.48 -16.37 8.37
CA THR A 55 -1.20 -15.68 8.67
C THR A 55 -1.16 -15.16 10.09
N LEU A 56 0.02 -15.17 10.72
CA LEU A 56 0.19 -14.67 12.09
C LEU A 56 -0.21 -13.19 12.21
N TYR A 57 0.22 -12.35 11.25
CA TYR A 57 -0.13 -10.94 11.25
C TYR A 57 -1.64 -10.72 11.27
N THR A 58 -2.35 -11.38 10.35
CA THR A 58 -3.81 -11.23 10.26
C THR A 58 -4.50 -11.84 11.48
N SER A 59 -3.96 -12.95 12.02
CA SER A 59 -4.51 -13.58 13.23
C SER A 59 -4.38 -12.69 14.46
N ALA A 60 -3.25 -12.00 14.63
CA ALA A 60 -3.08 -11.05 15.72
C ALA A 60 -4.06 -9.86 15.60
N LEU A 61 -4.17 -9.29 14.40
CA LEU A 61 -5.10 -8.19 14.14
C LEU A 61 -6.55 -8.64 14.31
N GLY A 62 -6.91 -9.81 13.77
CA GLY A 62 -8.25 -10.40 13.86
C GLY A 62 -8.64 -10.72 15.30
N ALA A 63 -7.74 -11.30 16.08
CA ALA A 63 -7.94 -11.57 17.50
C ALA A 63 -8.24 -10.27 18.28
N TYR A 64 -7.41 -9.25 18.06
CA TYR A 64 -7.62 -7.95 18.69
C TYR A 64 -8.97 -7.30 18.32
N LEU A 65 -9.33 -7.35 17.02
CA LEU A 65 -10.60 -6.77 16.53
C LEU A 65 -11.83 -7.53 17.07
N SER A 66 -11.75 -8.87 17.13
CA SER A 66 -12.83 -9.74 17.62
C SER A 66 -12.86 -9.91 19.14
N GLY A 67 -11.83 -9.44 19.85
CA GLY A 67 -11.79 -9.44 21.32
C GLY A 67 -11.38 -10.77 21.96
N TRP A 68 -10.69 -11.66 21.22
CA TRP A 68 -10.07 -12.84 21.81
C TRP A 68 -8.54 -12.71 21.89
N THR A 69 -7.89 -13.58 22.64
CA THR A 69 -6.44 -13.54 22.86
C THR A 69 -5.75 -14.56 21.98
N LEU A 70 -4.79 -14.10 21.18
CA LEU A 70 -3.89 -14.96 20.42
C LEU A 70 -2.75 -15.41 21.32
N GLU A 71 -2.52 -16.70 21.43
CA GLU A 71 -1.35 -17.25 22.12
C GLU A 71 -0.14 -17.14 21.19
N ALA A 72 0.79 -16.28 21.57
CA ALA A 72 2.06 -16.10 20.88
C ALA A 72 3.14 -15.65 21.84
N ARG A 73 4.36 -16.09 21.63
CA ARG A 73 5.51 -15.73 22.46
C ARG A 73 6.76 -15.52 21.62
N GLU A 74 7.74 -14.83 22.18
CA GLU A 74 9.04 -14.70 21.55
C GLU A 74 9.75 -16.07 21.51
N ARG A 75 10.38 -16.37 20.40
CA ARG A 75 11.13 -17.62 20.23
C ARG A 75 12.40 -17.58 21.06
N GLU A 76 12.83 -18.73 21.60
CA GLU A 76 14.09 -18.85 22.32
C GLU A 76 15.30 -18.55 21.42
N ASP A 77 15.22 -18.93 20.15
CA ASP A 77 16.24 -18.70 19.11
C ASP A 77 16.00 -17.40 18.31
N CYS A 78 15.20 -16.48 18.85
CA CYS A 78 14.99 -15.16 18.24
C CYS A 78 16.33 -14.45 17.98
N PRO A 79 16.54 -13.87 16.78
CA PRO A 79 17.75 -13.10 16.48
C PRO A 79 17.98 -11.99 17.51
N GLU A 80 19.22 -11.85 18.00
CA GLU A 80 19.59 -10.95 19.10
C GLU A 80 19.12 -9.50 18.86
N HIS A 81 19.28 -9.00 17.64
CA HIS A 81 18.88 -7.64 17.26
C HIS A 81 17.36 -7.44 17.18
N LEU A 82 16.54 -8.50 17.29
CA LEU A 82 15.09 -8.43 17.32
C LEU A 82 14.52 -8.83 18.70
N ARG A 83 15.36 -9.34 19.59
CA ARG A 83 14.98 -9.81 20.91
C ARG A 83 14.38 -8.69 21.74
N GLY A 84 13.28 -9.00 22.44
CA GLY A 84 12.56 -8.06 23.30
C GLY A 84 11.68 -7.05 22.53
N LEU A 85 11.53 -7.17 21.20
CA LEU A 85 10.64 -6.33 20.43
C LEU A 85 9.18 -6.82 20.46
N LEU A 86 8.96 -8.11 20.68
CA LEU A 86 7.61 -8.64 20.87
C LEU A 86 7.08 -8.26 22.26
N ARG A 87 5.91 -7.63 22.30
CA ARG A 87 5.19 -7.29 23.53
C ARG A 87 3.94 -8.15 23.64
N THR A 88 3.78 -8.85 24.76
CA THR A 88 2.66 -9.79 24.99
C THR A 88 1.78 -9.39 26.16
N GLY A 89 1.94 -8.18 26.71
CA GLY A 89 1.22 -7.68 27.87
C GLY A 89 -0.30 -7.54 27.65
N SER A 90 -0.71 -7.31 26.41
CA SER A 90 -2.12 -7.23 26.04
C SER A 90 -2.32 -7.62 24.55
N PRO A 91 -3.55 -7.99 24.11
CA PRO A 91 -3.84 -8.23 22.69
C PRO A 91 -3.52 -7.01 21.80
N LEU A 92 -3.69 -5.80 22.31
CA LEU A 92 -3.33 -4.57 21.60
C LEU A 92 -1.81 -4.46 21.40
N GLU A 93 -1.02 -4.65 22.46
CA GLU A 93 0.44 -4.59 22.39
C GLU A 93 1.02 -5.71 21.51
N LEU A 94 0.48 -6.92 21.62
CA LEU A 94 0.88 -8.03 20.77
C LEU A 94 0.64 -7.69 19.29
N THR A 95 -0.53 -7.19 18.94
CA THR A 95 -0.87 -6.80 17.58
C THR A 95 0.00 -5.63 17.08
N ALA A 96 0.25 -4.65 17.94
CA ALA A 96 1.10 -3.51 17.62
C ALA A 96 2.54 -3.95 17.32
N SER A 97 3.13 -4.79 18.20
CA SER A 97 4.49 -5.29 18.02
C SER A 97 4.63 -6.18 16.77
N ILE A 98 3.68 -7.07 16.50
CA ILE A 98 3.66 -7.88 15.27
C ILE A 98 3.57 -6.98 14.03
N SER A 99 2.74 -5.93 14.08
CA SER A 99 2.60 -4.98 12.97
C SER A 99 3.91 -4.22 12.69
N LEU A 100 4.62 -3.82 13.74
CA LEU A 100 5.91 -3.14 13.64
C LEU A 100 7.04 -4.08 13.18
N LEU A 101 7.05 -5.32 13.67
CA LEU A 101 7.96 -6.34 13.16
C LEU A 101 7.77 -6.55 11.65
N MET A 102 6.53 -6.58 11.15
CA MET A 102 6.27 -6.68 9.71
C MET A 102 6.83 -5.50 8.92
N ASP A 103 6.96 -4.32 9.49
CA ASP A 103 7.61 -3.18 8.82
C ASP A 103 9.14 -3.39 8.68
N LEU A 104 9.76 -4.24 9.51
CA LEU A 104 11.18 -4.60 9.43
C LEU A 104 11.50 -5.74 8.45
N ARG A 105 10.52 -6.37 7.80
CA ARG A 105 10.70 -7.58 6.99
C ARG A 105 11.74 -7.50 5.87
N GLU A 106 12.01 -6.31 5.33
CA GLU A 106 12.99 -6.11 4.24
C GLU A 106 14.42 -5.90 4.78
N VAL A 107 14.55 -5.59 6.07
CA VAL A 107 15.82 -5.16 6.67
C VAL A 107 16.30 -6.07 7.80
N TRP A 108 15.46 -6.93 8.35
CA TRP A 108 15.71 -7.72 9.56
C TRP A 108 16.94 -8.64 9.51
N LYS A 109 17.36 -9.06 8.30
CA LYS A 109 18.55 -9.91 8.14
C LYS A 109 19.85 -9.20 8.40
N CYS A 110 19.84 -7.87 8.49
CA CYS A 110 21.01 -7.05 8.79
C CYS A 110 22.26 -7.39 7.92
N ASP A 111 22.03 -7.75 6.65
CA ASP A 111 23.08 -8.22 5.73
C ASP A 111 24.01 -7.11 5.23
N ASN A 112 23.75 -5.87 5.60
CA ASN A 112 24.63 -4.73 5.32
C ASN A 112 24.45 -3.62 6.37
N ALA A 113 25.40 -2.69 6.42
CA ALA A 113 25.42 -1.61 7.41
C ALA A 113 24.19 -0.71 7.38
N PHE A 114 23.58 -0.51 6.22
CA PHE A 114 22.34 0.28 6.10
C PHE A 114 21.17 -0.42 6.81
N LYS A 115 20.98 -1.71 6.54
CA LYS A 115 19.89 -2.48 7.18
C LYS A 115 20.11 -2.61 8.70
N MET A 116 21.35 -2.81 9.14
CA MET A 116 21.69 -2.81 10.55
C MET A 116 21.25 -1.52 11.23
N ARG A 117 21.64 -0.37 10.70
CA ARG A 117 21.26 0.93 11.25
C ARG A 117 19.74 1.12 11.27
N MET A 118 19.03 0.66 10.24
CA MET A 118 17.58 0.74 10.21
C MET A 118 16.92 -0.04 11.34
N VAL A 119 17.42 -1.24 11.63
CA VAL A 119 16.88 -2.07 12.73
C VAL A 119 17.24 -1.47 14.09
N GLU A 120 18.49 -1.05 14.29
CA GLU A 120 18.94 -0.36 15.51
C GLU A 120 18.08 0.87 15.81
N HIS A 121 17.86 1.68 14.81
CA HIS A 121 17.03 2.88 14.92
C HIS A 121 15.57 2.58 15.25
N SER A 122 15.04 1.51 14.65
CA SER A 122 13.68 1.08 15.00
C SER A 122 13.60 0.57 16.44
N ARG A 123 14.65 -0.08 16.96
CA ARG A 123 14.75 -0.51 18.36
C ARG A 123 14.77 0.68 19.32
N GLU A 124 15.60 1.69 19.03
CA GLU A 124 15.70 2.91 19.86
C GLU A 124 14.35 3.64 19.94
N ALA A 125 13.60 3.66 18.84
CA ALA A 125 12.30 4.31 18.78
C ALA A 125 11.12 3.38 19.13
N TRP A 126 11.38 2.14 19.58
CA TRP A 126 10.34 1.11 19.66
C TRP A 126 9.14 1.48 20.52
N ASP A 127 9.37 1.98 21.72
CA ASP A 127 8.28 2.33 22.63
C ASP A 127 7.40 3.46 22.06
N MET A 128 8.00 4.47 21.43
CA MET A 128 7.26 5.52 20.73
C MET A 128 6.45 4.97 19.55
N LEU A 129 7.02 4.02 18.79
CA LEU A 129 6.32 3.38 17.66
C LEU A 129 5.18 2.50 18.16
N MET A 130 5.38 1.80 19.26
CA MET A 130 4.35 1.01 19.94
C MET A 130 3.16 1.88 20.34
N GLU A 131 3.40 2.98 21.06
CA GLU A 131 2.35 3.91 21.46
C GLU A 131 1.55 4.43 20.25
N LYS A 132 2.25 4.95 19.23
CA LYS A 132 1.61 5.45 18.00
C LYS A 132 0.82 4.36 17.25
N THR A 133 1.29 3.11 17.30
CA THR A 133 0.62 1.99 16.65
C THR A 133 -0.61 1.54 17.44
N CYS A 134 -0.53 1.50 18.75
CA CYS A 134 -1.67 1.21 19.61
C CYS A 134 -2.81 2.21 19.38
N VAL A 135 -2.54 3.51 19.39
CA VAL A 135 -3.55 4.54 19.07
C VAL A 135 -4.21 4.33 17.71
N LYS A 136 -3.42 3.96 16.68
CA LYS A 136 -3.97 3.67 15.34
C LYS A 136 -4.84 2.41 15.33
N LEU A 137 -4.46 1.38 16.07
CA LEU A 137 -5.22 0.13 16.17
C LEU A 137 -6.54 0.34 16.92
N GLU A 138 -6.56 1.14 17.99
CA GLU A 138 -7.79 1.50 18.71
C GLU A 138 -8.76 2.27 17.80
N ALA A 139 -8.27 3.27 17.09
CA ALA A 139 -9.06 4.00 16.11
C ALA A 139 -9.59 3.07 14.99
N TYR A 140 -8.75 2.12 14.55
CA TYR A 140 -9.13 1.15 13.53
C TYR A 140 -10.20 0.17 14.03
N LYS A 141 -10.08 -0.32 15.27
CA LYS A 141 -11.09 -1.17 15.92
C LYS A 141 -12.42 -0.44 16.05
N SER A 142 -12.39 0.81 16.49
CA SER A 142 -13.58 1.66 16.58
C SER A 142 -14.25 1.85 15.21
N HIS A 143 -13.48 2.04 14.14
CA HIS A 143 -14.00 2.21 12.79
C HIS A 143 -14.63 0.93 12.22
N ILE A 144 -13.97 -0.22 12.40
CA ILE A 144 -14.47 -1.51 11.90
C ILE A 144 -15.68 -1.99 12.68
N GLY A 145 -15.73 -1.70 13.99
CA GLY A 145 -16.75 -2.21 14.88
C GLY A 145 -16.70 -3.74 15.06
N PRO A 146 -17.79 -4.36 15.51
CA PRO A 146 -17.82 -5.80 15.75
C PRO A 146 -17.60 -6.62 14.49
N ILE A 147 -16.69 -7.59 14.57
CA ILE A 147 -16.46 -8.62 13.56
C ILE A 147 -16.28 -9.98 14.26
N ASP A 148 -16.57 -11.06 13.54
CA ASP A 148 -16.21 -12.42 13.91
C ASP A 148 -14.99 -12.82 13.08
N TYR A 149 -13.83 -12.99 13.75
CA TYR A 149 -12.61 -13.46 13.08
C TYR A 149 -12.25 -14.87 13.52
N GLN A 150 -11.86 -15.69 12.58
CA GLN A 150 -11.49 -17.06 12.81
C GLN A 150 -10.13 -17.33 12.14
N ALA A 151 -9.11 -17.71 12.95
CA ALA A 151 -7.83 -18.17 12.43
C ALA A 151 -8.04 -19.58 11.83
N ARG A 152 -8.37 -19.64 10.54
CA ARG A 152 -8.67 -20.90 9.81
C ARG A 152 -8.52 -20.75 8.31
N ASP A 153 -8.48 -21.89 7.64
CA ASP A 153 -8.54 -21.98 6.19
C ASP A 153 -9.87 -21.43 5.63
N GLY A 154 -9.77 -20.75 4.50
CA GLY A 154 -10.91 -20.20 3.79
C GLY A 154 -11.88 -21.26 3.27
N PHE A 155 -11.40 -22.43 2.89
CA PHE A 155 -12.25 -23.57 2.53
C PHE A 155 -13.15 -23.98 3.68
N ASP A 156 -12.57 -24.14 4.86
CA ASP A 156 -13.31 -24.53 6.05
C ASP A 156 -14.38 -23.52 6.45
N LEU A 157 -14.10 -22.23 6.24
CA LEU A 157 -15.08 -21.19 6.47
C LEU A 157 -16.25 -21.33 5.50
N LEU A 158 -15.97 -21.49 4.20
CA LEU A 158 -17.01 -21.60 3.17
C LEU A 158 -17.85 -22.87 3.30
N GLU A 159 -17.23 -24.02 3.61
CA GLU A 159 -17.92 -25.29 3.77
C GLU A 159 -18.92 -25.28 4.94
N LYS A 160 -18.56 -24.58 6.02
CA LYS A 160 -19.38 -24.53 7.26
C LYS A 160 -20.40 -23.39 7.25
N SER A 161 -20.35 -22.51 6.23
CA SER A 161 -21.21 -21.33 6.17
C SER A 161 -22.48 -21.58 5.36
N ALA A 162 -23.58 -20.96 5.79
CA ALA A 162 -24.84 -20.96 5.03
C ALA A 162 -24.70 -20.14 3.72
N LEU A 163 -25.41 -20.54 2.68
CA LEU A 163 -25.33 -19.91 1.36
C LEU A 163 -25.88 -18.48 1.30
N GLY A 164 -26.67 -18.06 2.30
CA GLY A 164 -27.22 -16.71 2.42
C GLY A 164 -26.22 -15.63 2.85
N HIS A 165 -24.96 -15.75 2.43
CA HIS A 165 -23.91 -14.76 2.70
C HIS A 165 -23.37 -14.17 1.40
N THR A 166 -22.81 -12.96 1.49
CA THR A 166 -21.96 -12.40 0.44
C THR A 166 -20.49 -12.75 0.71
N VAL A 167 -19.85 -13.40 -0.22
CA VAL A 167 -18.44 -13.81 -0.09
C VAL A 167 -17.51 -12.77 -0.71
N PHE A 168 -16.53 -12.30 0.06
CA PHE A 168 -15.38 -11.53 -0.43
C PHE A 168 -14.14 -12.40 -0.35
N ALA A 169 -13.48 -12.67 -1.48
CA ALA A 169 -12.31 -13.53 -1.51
C ALA A 169 -11.12 -12.84 -2.19
N PHE A 170 -9.97 -12.94 -1.54
CA PHE A 170 -8.68 -12.47 -2.04
C PHE A 170 -7.68 -13.63 -2.04
N PRO A 171 -7.93 -14.66 -2.86
CA PRO A 171 -7.10 -15.84 -2.85
C PRO A 171 -5.68 -15.50 -3.27
N PRO A 172 -4.67 -16.09 -2.60
CA PRO A 172 -3.29 -15.94 -3.02
C PRO A 172 -3.08 -16.64 -4.36
N THR A 173 -2.74 -15.88 -5.39
CA THR A 173 -2.45 -16.42 -6.74
C THR A 173 -0.94 -16.50 -7.00
N TYR A 174 -0.13 -16.59 -5.95
CA TYR A 174 1.34 -16.61 -6.03
C TYR A 174 1.89 -18.03 -6.00
N LYS A 175 2.97 -18.27 -6.78
CA LYS A 175 3.73 -19.51 -6.72
C LYS A 175 4.58 -19.69 -5.45
N ALA A 176 4.82 -18.62 -4.70
CA ALA A 176 5.57 -18.63 -3.45
C ALA A 176 4.62 -18.21 -2.32
N GLY A 177 4.40 -19.12 -1.39
CA GLY A 177 3.46 -18.93 -0.28
C GLY A 177 3.79 -17.79 0.66
N TYR A 178 2.95 -17.62 1.65
CA TYR A 178 3.10 -16.67 2.76
C TYR A 178 4.42 -16.82 3.54
N GLU A 179 5.11 -17.93 3.41
CA GLU A 179 6.34 -18.25 4.11
C GLU A 179 7.42 -17.19 3.96
N LYS A 180 7.59 -16.65 2.76
CA LYS A 180 8.56 -15.56 2.52
C LYS A 180 8.12 -14.24 3.15
N LEU A 181 6.82 -14.00 3.19
CA LEU A 181 6.26 -12.78 3.79
C LEU A 181 6.35 -12.83 5.31
N GLU A 182 6.19 -14.00 5.88
CA GLU A 182 6.23 -14.25 7.32
C GLU A 182 7.60 -14.69 7.84
N ALA A 183 8.63 -14.76 6.99
CA ALA A 183 9.95 -15.25 7.39
C ALA A 183 10.51 -14.56 8.65
N LEU A 184 10.31 -13.25 8.77
CA LEU A 184 10.68 -12.51 9.98
C LEU A 184 9.85 -12.95 11.18
N LEU A 185 8.52 -12.99 11.04
CA LEU A 185 7.64 -13.39 12.14
C LEU A 185 7.92 -14.83 12.59
N ARG A 186 8.17 -15.73 11.65
CA ARG A 186 8.55 -17.12 11.96
C ARG A 186 9.90 -17.25 12.66
N ALA A 187 10.81 -16.30 12.43
CA ALA A 187 12.10 -16.23 13.10
C ALA A 187 12.02 -15.59 14.50
N THR A 188 10.98 -14.84 14.81
CA THR A 188 10.85 -14.07 16.05
C THR A 188 9.73 -14.53 16.96
N VAL A 189 8.65 -15.06 16.41
CA VAL A 189 7.42 -15.40 17.15
C VAL A 189 7.12 -16.88 17.05
N GLU A 190 6.90 -17.49 18.19
CA GLU A 190 6.34 -18.85 18.31
C GLU A 190 4.83 -18.75 18.49
N TRP A 191 4.10 -19.42 17.61
CA TRP A 191 2.64 -19.54 17.64
C TRP A 191 2.23 -20.79 16.87
N THR A 192 1.02 -21.27 17.10
CA THR A 192 0.47 -22.43 16.39
C THR A 192 -0.40 -21.95 15.24
N PRO A 193 0.07 -22.05 13.97
CA PRO A 193 -0.76 -21.70 12.83
C PRO A 193 -1.94 -22.67 12.69
N PRO A 194 -3.07 -22.23 12.16
CA PRO A 194 -4.14 -23.15 11.78
C PRO A 194 -3.68 -24.03 10.62
N ASP A 195 -4.25 -25.22 10.54
CA ASP A 195 -4.11 -26.07 9.34
C ASP A 195 -4.74 -25.36 8.14
N TYR A 196 -4.08 -25.41 7.00
CA TYR A 196 -4.59 -24.82 5.76
C TYR A 196 -4.16 -25.63 4.52
N ARG A 197 -4.97 -25.54 3.49
CA ARG A 197 -4.67 -26.15 2.18
C ARG A 197 -3.83 -25.18 1.36
N GLU A 198 -2.70 -25.62 0.84
CA GLU A 198 -1.91 -24.81 -0.07
C GLU A 198 -2.65 -24.61 -1.38
N MET A 199 -2.91 -23.36 -1.73
CA MET A 199 -3.45 -23.00 -3.02
C MET A 199 -2.35 -22.87 -4.07
N THR A 200 -2.49 -23.60 -5.16
CA THR A 200 -1.71 -23.39 -6.36
C THR A 200 -2.53 -22.61 -7.39
N ASP A 201 -1.87 -22.08 -8.42
CA ASP A 201 -2.52 -21.41 -9.55
C ASP A 201 -3.45 -22.34 -10.39
N LYS A 202 -3.48 -23.63 -10.08
CA LYS A 202 -4.35 -24.65 -10.69
C LYS A 202 -5.48 -25.13 -9.79
N SER A 203 -5.53 -24.68 -8.53
CA SER A 203 -6.56 -25.13 -7.59
C SER A 203 -7.86 -24.39 -7.86
N LEU A 204 -8.86 -25.04 -8.40
CA LEU A 204 -10.19 -24.48 -8.65
C LEU A 204 -11.16 -24.70 -7.49
N GLU A 205 -10.87 -25.59 -6.56
CA GLU A 205 -11.74 -26.01 -5.47
C GLU A 205 -12.29 -24.83 -4.65
N LEU A 206 -11.46 -23.82 -4.34
CA LEU A 206 -11.92 -22.63 -3.62
C LEU A 206 -12.98 -21.87 -4.43
N PHE A 207 -12.77 -21.76 -5.74
CA PHE A 207 -13.69 -21.03 -6.62
C PHE A 207 -14.98 -21.82 -6.83
N GLU A 208 -14.92 -23.14 -6.85
CA GLU A 208 -16.10 -24.04 -6.85
C GLU A 208 -16.91 -23.85 -5.56
N ALA A 209 -16.23 -23.79 -4.41
CA ALA A 209 -16.91 -23.50 -3.14
C ALA A 209 -17.57 -22.13 -3.14
N ILE A 210 -16.91 -21.08 -3.69
CA ILE A 210 -17.46 -19.74 -3.81
C ILE A 210 -18.65 -19.70 -4.79
N ALA A 211 -18.59 -20.45 -5.89
CA ALA A 211 -19.66 -20.46 -6.92
C ALA A 211 -21.04 -20.89 -6.36
N ARG A 212 -21.04 -21.62 -5.23
CA ARG A 212 -22.26 -22.07 -4.54
C ARG A 212 -23.06 -20.91 -3.94
N PHE A 213 -22.42 -19.78 -3.64
CA PHE A 213 -23.07 -18.63 -3.02
C PHE A 213 -23.77 -17.75 -4.06
N ASP A 214 -24.88 -17.14 -3.62
CA ASP A 214 -25.66 -16.26 -4.50
C ASP A 214 -25.02 -14.88 -4.71
N SER A 215 -24.11 -14.47 -3.84
CA SER A 215 -23.41 -13.21 -3.94
C SER A 215 -21.92 -13.40 -3.60
N TYR A 216 -21.04 -12.93 -4.48
CA TYR A 216 -19.60 -12.97 -4.24
C TYR A 216 -18.85 -11.87 -4.99
N TYR A 217 -17.67 -11.53 -4.45
CA TYR A 217 -16.67 -10.62 -5.02
C TYR A 217 -15.29 -11.23 -4.86
N VAL A 218 -14.72 -11.66 -5.97
CA VAL A 218 -13.41 -12.33 -6.02
C VAL A 218 -12.40 -11.43 -6.70
N VAL A 219 -11.27 -11.18 -6.04
CA VAL A 219 -10.20 -10.34 -6.56
C VAL A 219 -9.01 -11.20 -6.93
N LEU A 220 -8.63 -11.18 -8.19
CA LEU A 220 -7.55 -11.98 -8.77
C LEU A 220 -6.42 -11.06 -9.24
N GLU A 221 -5.17 -11.46 -9.01
CA GLU A 221 -3.98 -10.75 -9.50
C GLU A 221 -3.41 -11.34 -10.80
N LYS A 222 -4.06 -12.38 -11.33
CA LYS A 222 -3.75 -13.03 -12.60
C LYS A 222 -5.01 -13.19 -13.45
N ASP A 223 -4.81 -13.26 -14.74
CA ASP A 223 -5.84 -13.68 -15.68
C ASP A 223 -6.01 -15.20 -15.58
N LEU A 224 -7.19 -15.66 -15.17
CA LEU A 224 -7.50 -17.06 -14.92
C LEU A 224 -8.82 -17.44 -15.62
N PRO A 225 -8.75 -17.78 -16.94
CA PRO A 225 -9.93 -18.11 -17.72
C PRO A 225 -10.77 -19.27 -17.16
N GLU A 226 -10.13 -20.24 -16.52
CA GLU A 226 -10.78 -21.37 -15.85
C GLU A 226 -11.64 -20.91 -14.66
N VAL A 227 -11.23 -19.88 -13.93
CA VAL A 227 -12.03 -19.27 -12.86
C VAL A 227 -13.22 -18.51 -13.45
N TYR A 228 -13.04 -17.86 -14.61
CA TYR A 228 -14.14 -17.17 -15.28
C TYR A 228 -15.20 -18.12 -15.83
N ALA A 229 -14.82 -19.34 -16.18
CA ALA A 229 -15.77 -20.39 -16.56
C ALA A 229 -16.69 -20.80 -15.39
N LEU A 230 -16.19 -20.72 -14.16
CA LEU A 230 -16.94 -21.06 -12.94
C LEU A 230 -17.74 -19.86 -12.40
N LEU A 231 -17.10 -18.70 -12.31
CA LEU A 231 -17.62 -17.53 -11.60
C LEU A 231 -18.18 -16.44 -12.52
N GLY A 232 -18.04 -16.58 -13.84
CA GLY A 232 -18.39 -15.54 -14.81
C GLY A 232 -17.24 -14.59 -15.13
N GLN A 233 -17.44 -13.78 -16.16
CA GLN A 233 -16.44 -12.84 -16.66
C GLN A 233 -16.14 -11.72 -15.65
N PRO A 234 -14.91 -11.17 -15.65
CA PRO A 234 -14.58 -10.05 -14.78
C PRO A 234 -15.52 -8.86 -14.97
N SER A 235 -16.10 -8.39 -13.90
CA SER A 235 -16.93 -7.17 -13.85
C SER A 235 -16.09 -5.90 -13.86
N ALA A 236 -14.80 -6.00 -13.45
CA ALA A 236 -13.83 -4.92 -13.54
C ALA A 236 -12.41 -5.47 -13.81
N VAL A 237 -11.68 -4.76 -14.66
CA VAL A 237 -10.26 -5.04 -14.98
C VAL A 237 -9.47 -3.77 -14.69
N LEU A 238 -8.56 -3.84 -13.73
CA LEU A 238 -7.85 -2.71 -13.17
C LEU A 238 -6.35 -2.80 -13.47
N PRO A 239 -5.82 -1.96 -14.33
CA PRO A 239 -4.38 -1.90 -14.52
C PRO A 239 -3.70 -1.42 -13.23
N ARG A 240 -2.64 -2.11 -12.83
CA ARG A 240 -1.74 -1.71 -11.76
C ARG A 240 -0.39 -1.28 -12.35
N GLY A 241 0.32 -0.47 -11.60
CA GLY A 241 1.69 -0.12 -11.97
C GLY A 241 2.58 -1.36 -12.19
N ARG A 242 3.64 -1.20 -12.96
CA ARG A 242 4.59 -2.27 -13.33
C ARG A 242 3.99 -3.40 -14.21
N GLY A 243 2.96 -3.09 -15.00
CA GLY A 243 2.35 -4.06 -15.92
C GLY A 243 1.48 -5.13 -15.27
N ARG A 244 1.15 -4.97 -13.99
CA ARG A 244 0.23 -5.87 -13.27
C ARG A 244 -1.21 -5.46 -13.52
N THR A 245 -2.10 -6.42 -13.53
CA THR A 245 -3.54 -6.22 -13.68
C THR A 245 -4.27 -6.95 -12.57
N THR A 246 -5.31 -6.33 -12.03
CA THR A 246 -6.22 -6.97 -11.09
C THR A 246 -7.56 -7.17 -11.77
N TYR A 247 -8.12 -8.36 -11.62
CA TYR A 247 -9.41 -8.75 -12.15
C TYR A 247 -10.38 -8.89 -10.98
N ILE A 248 -11.59 -8.35 -11.12
CA ILE A 248 -12.64 -8.50 -10.11
C ILE A 248 -13.79 -9.22 -10.76
N VAL A 249 -14.11 -10.40 -10.24
CA VAL A 249 -15.27 -11.18 -10.63
C VAL A 249 -16.33 -11.02 -9.55
N ALA A 250 -17.51 -10.53 -9.94
CA ALA A 250 -18.60 -10.32 -8.99
C ALA A 250 -19.93 -10.75 -9.62
N LYS A 251 -20.68 -11.57 -8.88
CA LYS A 251 -22.02 -12.01 -9.28
C LYS A 251 -22.99 -10.86 -9.11
N HIS A 252 -23.79 -10.60 -10.14
CA HIS A 252 -24.79 -9.52 -10.18
C HIS A 252 -24.22 -8.09 -10.09
N ALA A 253 -22.93 -7.91 -10.33
CA ALA A 253 -22.33 -6.59 -10.29
C ALA A 253 -22.80 -5.71 -11.44
N LYS A 254 -23.24 -4.51 -11.11
CA LYS A 254 -23.42 -3.44 -12.08
C LYS A 254 -22.05 -3.02 -12.64
N LYS A 255 -22.03 -2.55 -13.89
CA LYS A 255 -20.80 -2.04 -14.51
C LYS A 255 -20.18 -0.95 -13.62
N VAL A 256 -18.97 -1.18 -13.13
CA VAL A 256 -18.27 -0.21 -12.30
C VAL A 256 -17.60 0.83 -13.17
N VAL A 257 -17.89 2.08 -12.92
CA VAL A 257 -17.22 3.21 -13.53
C VAL A 257 -16.08 3.64 -12.60
N ILE A 258 -14.85 3.32 -12.99
CA ILE A 258 -13.69 3.91 -12.33
C ILE A 258 -13.59 5.34 -12.87
N ARG A 259 -13.89 6.30 -12.02
CA ARG A 259 -13.57 7.69 -12.34
C ARG A 259 -12.04 7.80 -12.33
N SER A 260 -11.43 7.90 -13.51
CA SER A 260 -10.06 8.41 -13.57
C SER A 260 -10.04 9.71 -12.78
N SER A 261 -9.06 9.90 -11.91
CA SER A 261 -8.86 11.20 -11.27
C SER A 261 -8.95 12.26 -12.35
N ALA A 262 -9.78 13.26 -12.13
CA ALA A 262 -9.94 14.37 -13.06
C ALA A 262 -8.56 14.81 -13.52
N LYS A 263 -8.38 15.04 -14.83
CA LYS A 263 -7.12 15.55 -15.38
C LYS A 263 -6.73 16.75 -14.53
N THR A 264 -5.72 16.58 -13.70
CA THR A 264 -5.27 17.65 -12.82
C THR A 264 -4.75 18.78 -13.72
N ALA A 265 -5.23 19.97 -13.52
CA ALA A 265 -4.76 21.12 -14.26
C ALA A 265 -3.22 21.22 -14.13
N PRO A 266 -2.51 21.60 -15.18
CA PRO A 266 -1.07 21.80 -15.09
C PRO A 266 -0.74 22.81 -13.98
N VAL A 267 0.40 22.63 -13.36
CA VAL A 267 0.89 23.49 -12.27
C VAL A 267 1.45 24.79 -12.86
N GLY A 268 0.60 25.67 -13.26
CA GLY A 268 1.04 26.96 -13.82
C GLY A 268 1.83 26.86 -15.13
N PRO A 269 2.28 27.98 -15.70
CA PRO A 269 3.14 27.99 -16.87
C PRO A 269 4.52 27.41 -16.53
N ILE A 270 5.08 26.62 -17.44
CA ILE A 270 6.42 26.04 -17.32
C ILE A 270 7.42 26.98 -17.99
N TRP A 271 8.59 27.13 -17.39
CA TRP A 271 9.66 27.94 -17.96
C TRP A 271 10.03 27.46 -19.35
N PRO A 272 10.07 28.35 -20.36
CA PRO A 272 10.37 27.97 -21.73
C PRO A 272 11.80 27.45 -21.88
N ALA A 273 11.96 26.40 -22.64
CA ALA A 273 13.24 25.73 -22.88
C ALA A 273 14.32 26.64 -23.50
N ASN A 274 13.88 27.56 -24.32
CA ASN A 274 14.72 28.47 -25.09
C ASN A 274 15.00 29.78 -24.34
N ARG A 275 14.41 30.00 -23.17
CA ARG A 275 14.65 31.17 -22.34
C ARG A 275 15.82 30.92 -21.38
N ALA A 276 16.91 31.63 -21.58
CA ALA A 276 18.04 31.60 -20.65
C ALA A 276 17.66 32.24 -19.31
N VAL A 277 18.27 31.77 -18.24
CA VAL A 277 18.18 32.42 -16.92
C VAL A 277 19.24 33.49 -16.85
N THR A 278 18.85 34.74 -16.67
CA THR A 278 19.75 35.88 -16.63
C THR A 278 20.29 36.20 -15.24
N GLY A 279 19.48 35.86 -14.21
CA GLY A 279 19.79 36.13 -12.81
C GLY A 279 18.95 37.28 -12.25
N ASP A 280 18.18 37.93 -13.06
CA ASP A 280 17.29 39.04 -12.66
C ASP A 280 15.87 38.52 -12.32
N GLU A 281 15.60 37.22 -12.63
CA GLU A 281 14.31 36.60 -12.37
C GLU A 281 14.05 36.46 -10.88
N VAL A 282 12.79 36.60 -10.48
CA VAL A 282 12.36 36.47 -9.10
C VAL A 282 12.13 34.98 -8.79
N PRO A 283 12.94 34.38 -7.91
CA PRO A 283 12.70 32.99 -7.47
C PRO A 283 11.49 32.92 -6.54
N GLY A 284 10.76 31.82 -6.63
CA GLY A 284 9.62 31.55 -5.76
C GLY A 284 9.38 30.06 -5.57
N PHE A 285 8.55 29.75 -4.58
CA PHE A 285 8.03 28.40 -4.38
C PHE A 285 6.54 28.45 -4.14
N ALA A 286 5.85 27.38 -4.58
CA ALA A 286 4.43 27.23 -4.32
C ALA A 286 4.15 25.78 -3.87
N PRO A 287 3.35 25.57 -2.82
CA PRO A 287 2.87 24.26 -2.47
C PRO A 287 1.89 23.76 -3.54
N VAL A 288 2.00 22.49 -3.88
CA VAL A 288 1.13 21.85 -4.87
C VAL A 288 0.56 20.56 -4.34
N LYS A 289 -0.57 20.14 -4.90
CA LYS A 289 -1.17 18.84 -4.56
C LYS A 289 -0.29 17.71 -5.11
N ARG A 290 -0.24 16.58 -4.39
CA ARG A 290 0.51 15.38 -4.81
C ARG A 290 0.22 14.96 -6.26
N ALA A 291 -1.04 15.05 -6.70
CA ALA A 291 -1.42 14.73 -8.07
C ALA A 291 -0.80 15.68 -9.11
N GLN A 292 -0.58 16.94 -8.77
CA GLN A 292 0.09 17.91 -9.63
C GLN A 292 1.59 17.64 -9.67
N SER A 293 2.21 17.33 -8.53
CA SER A 293 3.61 16.93 -8.47
C SER A 293 3.87 15.66 -9.29
N LEU A 294 2.99 14.66 -9.19
CA LEU A 294 3.06 13.45 -10.00
C LEU A 294 3.00 13.76 -11.50
N ARG A 295 2.16 14.72 -11.89
CA ARG A 295 2.07 15.16 -13.28
C ARG A 295 3.38 15.75 -13.79
N LEU A 296 4.09 16.51 -12.98
CA LEU A 296 5.42 17.02 -13.33
C LEU A 296 6.43 15.89 -13.52
N ASN A 297 6.39 14.85 -12.68
CA ASN A 297 7.22 13.65 -12.87
C ASN A 297 6.94 12.96 -14.22
N GLU A 298 5.67 12.81 -14.58
CA GLU A 298 5.28 12.24 -15.87
C GLU A 298 5.84 13.05 -17.05
N LEU A 299 5.73 14.37 -16.96
CA LEU A 299 6.26 15.27 -17.98
C LEU A 299 7.78 15.20 -18.07
N TYR A 300 8.46 15.19 -16.92
CA TYR A 300 9.91 15.08 -16.85
C TYR A 300 10.42 13.75 -17.39
N LEU A 301 9.77 12.63 -17.04
CA LEU A 301 10.16 11.30 -17.47
C LEU A 301 9.66 10.94 -18.88
N ALA A 302 8.81 11.76 -19.49
CA ALA A 302 8.08 11.44 -20.72
C ALA A 302 7.40 10.06 -20.66
N LYS A 303 6.89 9.70 -19.48
CA LYS A 303 6.27 8.42 -19.19
C LYS A 303 5.09 8.60 -18.24
N ARG A 304 4.01 7.90 -18.53
CA ARG A 304 2.90 7.83 -17.60
C ARG A 304 3.30 7.06 -16.34
N ILE A 305 3.00 7.63 -15.19
CA ILE A 305 3.21 7.01 -13.89
C ILE A 305 1.83 6.65 -13.34
N ASP A 306 1.48 5.37 -13.48
CA ASP A 306 0.18 4.88 -13.01
C ASP A 306 0.12 4.75 -11.49
N TYR A 307 1.30 4.69 -10.85
CA TYR A 307 1.42 4.46 -9.43
C TYR A 307 2.66 5.15 -8.85
N PHE A 308 2.47 5.89 -7.76
CA PHE A 308 3.56 6.49 -6.98
C PHE A 308 3.56 5.91 -5.56
N ASP A 309 4.60 5.18 -5.22
CA ASP A 309 4.71 4.38 -4.00
C ASP A 309 5.24 5.17 -2.79
N GLY A 310 5.48 6.43 -2.92
CA GLY A 310 6.10 7.23 -1.87
C GLY A 310 5.07 7.90 -0.95
N GLY A 311 5.29 7.81 0.35
CA GLY A 311 4.64 8.65 1.35
C GLY A 311 5.13 10.10 1.23
N VAL A 312 4.65 10.85 0.25
CA VAL A 312 4.98 12.26 0.12
C VAL A 312 3.96 13.08 0.90
N ASP A 313 4.44 13.89 1.82
CA ASP A 313 3.60 14.73 2.68
C ASP A 313 3.54 16.17 2.18
N VAL A 314 4.63 16.68 1.62
CA VAL A 314 4.75 18.04 1.11
C VAL A 314 5.32 18.00 -0.30
N CYS A 315 4.61 18.65 -1.22
CA CYS A 315 5.08 18.86 -2.59
C CYS A 315 5.18 20.35 -2.84
N ILE A 316 6.33 20.79 -3.33
CA ILE A 316 6.54 22.18 -3.73
C ILE A 316 7.04 22.25 -5.17
N VAL A 317 6.69 23.30 -5.85
CA VAL A 317 7.31 23.67 -7.13
C VAL A 317 8.22 24.88 -6.92
N LEU A 318 9.32 24.88 -7.66
CA LEU A 318 10.24 25.99 -7.76
C LEU A 318 9.88 26.80 -8.99
N THR A 319 9.86 28.12 -8.88
CA THR A 319 9.48 29.01 -9.97
C THR A 319 10.52 30.13 -10.17
N LEU A 320 10.62 30.61 -11.39
CA LEU A 320 11.23 31.91 -11.74
C LEU A 320 10.16 32.73 -12.43
N ASP A 321 9.98 33.97 -11.99
CA ASP A 321 8.89 34.85 -12.47
C ASP A 321 7.52 34.16 -12.50
N GLY A 322 7.23 33.31 -11.52
CA GLY A 322 6.00 32.54 -11.45
C GLY A 322 5.91 31.35 -12.43
N GLN A 323 6.94 31.08 -13.21
CA GLN A 323 6.99 29.95 -14.13
C GLN A 323 7.76 28.77 -13.50
N VAL A 324 7.21 27.55 -13.61
CA VAL A 324 7.76 26.34 -12.98
C VAL A 324 9.07 25.95 -13.66
N ILE A 325 10.14 25.84 -12.86
CA ILE A 325 11.46 25.38 -13.29
C ILE A 325 11.85 24.03 -12.67
N GLY A 326 11.18 23.63 -11.62
CA GLY A 326 11.47 22.38 -10.93
C GLY A 326 10.45 22.10 -9.84
N LYS A 327 10.68 21.00 -9.15
CA LYS A 327 9.91 20.61 -7.99
C LYS A 327 10.75 19.90 -6.96
N ALA A 328 10.28 19.87 -5.71
CA ALA A 328 10.80 19.00 -4.68
C ALA A 328 9.63 18.39 -3.89
N ASP A 329 9.71 17.09 -3.64
CA ASP A 329 8.78 16.33 -2.84
C ASP A 329 9.45 15.91 -1.55
N PHE A 330 8.78 16.09 -0.42
CA PHE A 330 9.30 15.80 0.90
C PHE A 330 8.38 14.84 1.64
N MET A 331 8.98 14.04 2.52
CA MET A 331 8.29 13.18 3.47
C MET A 331 8.64 13.61 4.89
N LYS A 332 7.64 13.63 5.77
CA LYS A 332 7.86 13.87 7.19
C LYS A 332 8.57 12.67 7.83
N THR A 333 9.37 12.95 8.84
CA THR A 333 10.14 11.95 9.59
C THR A 333 9.32 11.09 10.54
N SER A 334 8.00 10.97 10.31
CA SER A 334 7.12 10.13 11.13
C SER A 334 7.47 8.63 11.09
N HIS A 335 8.30 8.21 10.13
CA HIS A 335 8.85 6.87 10.08
C HIS A 335 10.19 6.84 10.80
N ALA A 336 10.32 6.03 11.85
CA ALA A 336 11.58 5.83 12.57
C ALA A 336 12.74 5.44 11.66
N GLN A 337 12.45 4.80 10.54
CA GLN A 337 13.41 4.42 9.49
C GLN A 337 14.23 5.60 8.93
N TRP A 338 13.72 6.81 9.04
CA TRP A 338 14.33 8.00 8.46
C TRP A 338 14.86 8.99 9.51
N LYS A 339 14.78 8.65 10.81
CA LYS A 339 15.42 9.46 11.84
C LYS A 339 16.92 9.27 11.75
N LEU A 340 17.66 10.35 11.60
CA LEU A 340 19.11 10.30 11.67
C LEU A 340 19.56 9.97 13.11
N PRO A 341 20.56 9.09 13.31
CA PRO A 341 20.99 8.63 14.63
C PRO A 341 21.49 9.74 15.56
N GLU A 342 22.01 10.80 14.99
CA GLU A 342 22.62 11.90 15.74
C GLU A 342 21.72 13.12 15.71
N GLY A 343 20.97 13.27 16.79
CA GLY A 343 20.45 14.57 17.22
C GLY A 343 19.83 15.41 16.11
N ASN A 344 18.77 14.91 15.48
CA ASN A 344 17.96 15.79 14.66
C ASN A 344 17.22 16.77 15.60
N PRO A 345 17.66 18.03 15.74
CA PRO A 345 17.08 18.97 16.68
C PRO A 345 15.61 19.31 16.40
N GLY A 346 15.10 18.91 15.24
CA GLY A 346 13.73 19.15 14.82
C GLY A 346 12.72 18.05 15.14
N GLY A 347 13.13 16.87 15.61
CA GLY A 347 12.19 15.78 15.94
C GLY A 347 11.20 15.45 14.82
N ASP A 348 9.91 15.58 15.08
CA ASP A 348 8.83 15.30 14.11
C ASP A 348 8.67 16.37 13.02
N GLU A 349 9.41 17.47 13.05
CA GLU A 349 9.34 18.59 12.08
C GLU A 349 10.34 18.46 10.93
N SER A 350 11.23 17.48 10.94
CA SER A 350 12.17 17.28 9.86
C SER A 350 11.53 16.74 8.59
N LEU A 351 11.97 17.24 7.45
CA LEU A 351 11.52 16.82 6.13
C LEU A 351 12.67 16.18 5.38
N TYR A 352 12.43 15.03 4.76
CA TYR A 352 13.36 14.38 3.85
C TYR A 352 12.98 14.63 2.40
N ILE A 353 13.95 14.97 1.57
CA ILE A 353 13.76 15.06 0.13
C ILE A 353 13.58 13.65 -0.42
N MET A 354 12.41 13.38 -0.96
CA MET A 354 12.07 12.10 -1.60
C MET A 354 12.30 12.11 -3.11
N CYS A 355 12.13 13.27 -3.71
CA CYS A 355 12.32 13.46 -5.14
C CYS A 355 12.53 14.94 -5.39
N ASP A 356 13.59 15.24 -6.11
CA ASP A 356 13.81 16.53 -6.72
C ASP A 356 13.99 16.37 -8.23
N LEU A 357 13.49 17.29 -9.00
CA LEU A 357 13.75 17.37 -10.43
C LEU A 357 13.64 18.80 -10.94
N ALA A 358 14.50 19.09 -11.88
CA ALA A 358 14.38 20.30 -12.67
C ALA A 358 13.52 20.01 -13.91
N VAL A 359 12.67 20.94 -14.30
CA VAL A 359 11.88 20.82 -15.53
C VAL A 359 12.84 20.97 -16.70
N ALA A 360 12.91 19.95 -17.51
CA ALA A 360 13.81 19.98 -18.65
C ALA A 360 13.32 20.88 -19.75
N SER A 361 14.30 21.39 -20.48
CA SER A 361 14.15 22.33 -21.56
C SER A 361 13.29 21.88 -22.76
N ASP A 362 12.95 20.60 -22.88
CA ASP A 362 12.22 20.05 -24.03
C ASP A 362 10.83 19.51 -23.67
N VAL A 363 10.09 20.24 -22.83
CA VAL A 363 8.77 19.79 -22.34
C VAL A 363 7.80 19.51 -23.50
N GLU A 364 7.80 20.32 -24.56
CA GLU A 364 6.90 20.10 -25.70
C GLU A 364 7.22 18.82 -26.46
N LYS A 365 8.48 18.56 -26.76
CA LYS A 365 8.90 17.29 -27.39
C LYS A 365 8.59 16.08 -26.55
N ARG A 366 8.68 16.21 -25.24
CA ARG A 366 8.35 15.14 -24.28
C ARG A 366 6.86 14.91 -24.20
N LEU A 367 6.06 15.96 -24.19
CA LEU A 367 4.61 15.88 -24.24
C LEU A 367 4.14 15.19 -25.54
N GLU A 368 4.77 15.52 -26.65
CA GLU A 368 4.45 14.93 -27.97
C GLU A 368 4.86 13.46 -28.02
N ALA A 369 6.04 13.10 -27.52
CA ALA A 369 6.48 11.71 -27.39
C ALA A 369 5.55 10.90 -26.47
N HIS A 370 5.07 11.50 -25.39
CA HIS A 370 4.10 10.86 -24.50
C HIS A 370 2.72 10.67 -25.16
N ARG A 371 2.26 11.66 -25.95
CA ARG A 371 1.00 11.59 -26.69
C ARG A 371 1.04 10.57 -27.83
N SER A 372 2.18 10.44 -28.49
CA SER A 372 2.36 9.54 -29.64
C SER A 372 2.63 8.07 -29.23
N GLY A 373 2.77 7.77 -27.93
CA GLY A 373 3.11 6.43 -27.44
C GLY A 373 4.51 5.94 -27.84
N LYS A 374 5.29 6.78 -28.51
CA LYS A 374 6.69 6.49 -28.84
C LYS A 374 7.53 6.78 -27.61
N GLY A 375 8.02 5.74 -26.94
CA GLY A 375 8.99 5.89 -25.87
C GLY A 375 10.21 6.66 -26.37
N ALA A 376 10.30 7.95 -26.04
CA ALA A 376 11.45 8.75 -26.40
C ALA A 376 12.69 8.19 -25.70
N LYS A 377 13.76 7.94 -26.44
CA LYS A 377 15.08 7.75 -25.86
C LYS A 377 15.42 9.04 -25.10
N TYR A 378 15.48 8.92 -23.79
CA TYR A 378 15.69 10.01 -22.89
C TYR A 378 17.10 10.58 -23.07
N THR A 379 17.23 11.74 -23.66
CA THR A 379 18.44 12.55 -23.54
C THR A 379 18.23 13.53 -22.39
N ARG A 380 19.02 13.38 -21.34
CA ARG A 380 19.05 14.28 -20.19
C ARG A 380 19.39 15.70 -20.67
N GLY A 381 18.39 16.51 -20.95
CA GLY A 381 18.58 17.93 -21.15
C GLY A 381 18.96 18.56 -19.82
N ARG A 382 19.98 19.39 -19.81
CA ARG A 382 20.36 20.16 -18.61
C ARG A 382 19.26 21.18 -18.32
N SER A 383 18.83 21.27 -17.07
CA SER A 383 17.90 22.34 -16.67
C SER A 383 18.65 23.68 -16.65
N PRO A 384 17.94 24.80 -16.81
CA PRO A 384 18.53 26.12 -16.62
C PRO A 384 19.24 26.28 -15.27
N LEU A 385 18.73 25.64 -14.21
CA LEU A 385 19.36 25.63 -12.89
C LEU A 385 20.66 24.81 -12.83
N GLU A 386 20.73 23.65 -13.47
CA GLU A 386 21.94 22.83 -13.54
C GLU A 386 23.10 23.55 -14.28
N LEU A 387 22.76 24.34 -15.30
CA LEU A 387 23.75 25.15 -16.02
C LEU A 387 24.36 26.24 -15.12
N LYS A 388 23.53 26.99 -14.38
CA LYS A 388 24.01 28.05 -13.49
C LYS A 388 24.77 27.54 -12.28
N TYR A 389 24.37 26.44 -11.70
CA TYR A 389 25.07 25.84 -10.57
C TYR A 389 26.51 25.39 -10.92
N ARG A 390 26.73 24.95 -12.16
CA ARG A 390 28.08 24.61 -12.65
C ARG A 390 28.94 25.83 -12.98
N GLU A 391 28.34 26.92 -13.44
CA GLU A 391 29.05 28.17 -13.76
C GLU A 391 29.41 28.97 -12.50
N GLY A 392 28.68 28.82 -11.40
CA GLY A 392 28.93 29.50 -10.13
C GLY A 392 29.91 28.77 -9.18
N CYS A 393 30.34 27.53 -9.51
CA CYS A 393 31.29 26.75 -8.74
C CYS A 393 32.69 26.64 -9.38
N GLY A 394 33.01 27.54 -10.31
CA GLY A 394 34.34 27.68 -10.93
C GLY A 394 35.21 28.71 -10.21
#